data_440ac20c67d7a6b5504cc75634e191da
#
_entry.id   440ac20c67d7a6b5504cc75634e191da
#
_cell.length_a   1.000
_cell.length_b   1.000
_cell.length_c   1.000
_cell.angle_alpha   90.00
_cell.angle_beta   90.00
_cell.angle_gamma   90.00
#
_symmetry.space_group_name_H-M   'P 1'
#
loop_
_entity.id
_entity.type
_entity.pdbx_description
1 polymer ?
#
loop_
_entity_poly.entity_id
_entity_poly.type
_entity_poly.pdbx_seq_one_letter_code
_entity_poly.pdbx_strand_id
1 'polypeptide(L)'
;MSGIRKMGSMAVGTAMVLAGTLGFTSTLSAKEIVIRIGSGHPPTVVYAGLMKNYFQPELKKAIESQTDHTVKFIEGYSGSITKVFDTFEGIQNGVLDIGGFCFCFEASKLPMHAFQIMLPFGTMDPEQSVTIANNIYKQFPSLEKTFQKYNQTMLARIGDGGYNLGTNFAWKELSDLKGRKILGAGLNLNWMEKANIGIIPVTDGLPGWYQKIKTGLAEGGIMFPSAWGPVFKLHEVGEFYTTIGFGSITWHALNVNNRFWDRLPPEVKPIMMEVAERYSVQTGVFNKIGYEKDMEWLRKNITVSDLPASVRLDWAKRLKDWPQEYANELEAKGYPANAILNATLDEAEKVGYEWPVRYVIE
;
A
#
# COMPACT_ATOMS: atom_id res chain seq x y z
N MET A 1 -104.48 14.57 27.16
CA MET A 1 -104.62 15.77 26.31
C MET A 1 -103.37 16.61 26.54
N SER A 2 -102.62 16.87 25.48
CA SER A 2 -101.61 17.87 25.37
C SER A 2 -100.41 17.73 26.34
N GLY A 3 -99.33 17.12 25.86
CA GLY A 3 -98.02 17.14 26.47
C GLY A 3 -97.06 17.96 25.63
N ILE A 4 -96.39 18.92 26.25
CA ILE A 4 -95.38 19.78 25.64
C ILE A 4 -94.00 19.11 25.80
N ARG A 5 -93.33 18.85 24.70
CA ARG A 5 -91.93 18.40 24.69
C ARG A 5 -90.97 19.57 24.82
N LYS A 6 -90.08 19.52 25.80
CA LYS A 6 -88.88 20.38 25.87
C LYS A 6 -87.73 19.75 25.09
N MET A 7 -87.22 20.52 24.19
CA MET A 7 -85.98 20.20 23.45
C MET A 7 -84.74 20.53 24.32
N GLY A 8 -83.92 19.57 24.61
CA GLY A 8 -82.60 19.77 25.24
C GLY A 8 -81.54 19.93 24.17
N SER A 9 -80.82 21.02 24.28
CA SER A 9 -79.63 21.35 23.45
C SER A 9 -78.46 20.49 23.88
N MET A 10 -77.91 19.70 22.92
CA MET A 10 -76.65 18.97 23.08
C MET A 10 -75.48 19.80 22.56
N ALA A 11 -74.62 20.23 23.46
CA ALA A 11 -73.36 20.88 23.12
C ALA A 11 -72.32 19.79 22.75
N VAL A 12 -71.84 19.81 21.51
CA VAL A 12 -70.73 18.95 21.00
C VAL A 12 -69.42 19.60 21.39
N GLY A 13 -68.75 19.04 22.39
CA GLY A 13 -67.36 19.40 22.71
C GLY A 13 -66.40 18.78 21.83
N THR A 14 -65.71 19.56 20.97
CA THR A 14 -64.60 19.12 20.11
C THR A 14 -63.34 18.93 20.95
N ALA A 15 -62.96 17.70 21.25
CA ALA A 15 -61.68 17.37 21.87
C ALA A 15 -60.59 17.43 20.81
N MET A 16 -59.73 18.47 20.88
CA MET A 16 -58.51 18.59 20.08
C MET A 16 -57.45 17.67 20.67
N VAL A 17 -57.17 16.53 19.99
CA VAL A 17 -56.05 15.64 20.32
C VAL A 17 -54.78 16.25 19.72
N LEU A 18 -53.96 16.89 20.57
CA LEU A 18 -52.57 17.23 20.22
C LEU A 18 -51.74 15.94 20.16
N ALA A 19 -51.54 15.40 18.96
CA ALA A 19 -50.56 14.37 18.73
C ALA A 19 -49.15 15.00 18.80
N GLY A 20 -48.56 14.94 20.00
CA GLY A 20 -47.16 15.29 20.21
C GLY A 20 -46.29 14.25 19.48
N THR A 21 -45.68 14.63 18.35
CA THR A 21 -44.61 13.88 17.74
C THR A 21 -43.39 13.93 18.67
N LEU A 22 -43.24 12.92 19.53
CA LEU A 22 -41.99 12.64 20.22
C LEU A 22 -40.98 12.21 19.14
N GLY A 23 -40.22 13.20 18.64
CA GLY A 23 -39.03 12.94 17.87
C GLY A 23 -38.05 12.17 18.76
N PHE A 24 -37.93 10.87 18.54
CA PHE A 24 -36.81 10.10 19.06
C PHE A 24 -35.52 10.62 18.38
N THR A 25 -34.94 11.67 18.94
CA THR A 25 -33.53 11.96 18.71
C THR A 25 -32.76 10.82 19.33
N SER A 26 -32.34 9.85 18.53
CA SER A 26 -31.32 8.87 18.90
C SER A 26 -30.07 9.67 19.25
N THR A 27 -29.86 9.97 20.52
CA THR A 27 -28.56 10.45 21.00
C THR A 27 -27.59 9.31 20.76
N LEU A 28 -26.77 9.41 19.70
CA LEU A 28 -25.61 8.53 19.54
C LEU A 28 -24.76 8.72 20.81
N SER A 29 -24.64 7.65 21.59
CA SER A 29 -23.86 7.68 22.82
C SER A 29 -22.38 7.84 22.47
N ALA A 30 -21.71 8.80 23.08
CA ALA A 30 -20.28 8.96 23.04
C ALA A 30 -19.58 7.63 23.36
N LYS A 31 -18.59 7.23 22.57
CA LYS A 31 -17.90 5.95 22.72
C LYS A 31 -16.39 6.13 22.58
N GLU A 32 -15.62 5.50 23.45
CA GLU A 32 -14.19 5.34 23.25
C GLU A 32 -13.95 4.24 22.20
N ILE A 33 -13.34 4.61 21.08
CA ILE A 33 -12.95 3.69 19.99
C ILE A 33 -11.50 3.29 20.22
N VAL A 34 -11.29 2.06 20.67
CA VAL A 34 -9.94 1.50 20.86
C VAL A 34 -9.53 0.78 19.59
N ILE A 35 -8.39 1.17 18.99
CA ILE A 35 -7.88 0.64 17.72
C ILE A 35 -6.51 0.01 17.93
N ARG A 36 -6.38 -1.30 17.70
CA ARG A 36 -5.08 -1.98 17.63
C ARG A 36 -4.53 -1.79 16.23
N ILE A 37 -3.47 -0.98 16.11
CA ILE A 37 -2.88 -0.60 14.83
C ILE A 37 -1.40 -0.91 14.78
N GLY A 38 -0.92 -1.43 13.66
CA GLY A 38 0.51 -1.73 13.55
C GLY A 38 0.95 -2.30 12.21
N SER A 39 2.21 -2.71 12.20
CA SER A 39 2.90 -3.36 11.08
C SER A 39 4.06 -4.18 11.60
N GLY A 40 4.44 -5.23 10.89
CA GLY A 40 5.68 -5.96 11.15
C GLY A 40 6.93 -5.09 10.91
N HIS A 41 6.84 -4.08 10.06
CA HIS A 41 7.93 -3.12 9.84
C HIS A 41 8.02 -2.06 10.97
N PRO A 42 9.24 -1.54 11.21
CA PRO A 42 9.44 -0.47 12.18
C PRO A 42 8.99 0.91 11.61
N PRO A 43 8.66 1.90 12.47
CA PRO A 43 8.31 3.25 12.04
C PRO A 43 9.43 4.04 11.35
N THR A 44 10.63 3.49 11.23
CA THR A 44 11.72 4.03 10.41
C THR A 44 11.49 3.80 8.91
N VAL A 45 10.65 2.84 8.54
CA VAL A 45 10.14 2.68 7.16
C VAL A 45 9.05 3.71 6.91
N VAL A 46 9.09 4.42 5.79
CA VAL A 46 8.25 5.60 5.51
C VAL A 46 6.78 5.34 5.78
N TYR A 47 6.20 4.28 5.22
CA TYR A 47 4.76 4.04 5.38
C TYR A 47 4.36 3.74 6.84
N ALA A 48 5.15 2.93 7.56
CA ALA A 48 4.87 2.60 8.96
C ALA A 48 5.07 3.82 9.87
N GLY A 49 6.07 4.67 9.55
CA GLY A 49 6.27 5.97 10.19
C GLY A 49 5.10 6.91 9.96
N LEU A 50 4.57 6.98 8.75
CA LEU A 50 3.38 7.77 8.42
C LEU A 50 2.10 7.20 9.03
N MET A 51 1.96 5.87 9.16
CA MET A 51 0.87 5.28 9.95
C MET A 51 0.87 5.82 11.37
N LYS A 52 2.04 5.87 12.01
CA LYS A 52 2.19 6.31 13.40
C LYS A 52 2.09 7.82 13.55
N ASN A 53 2.80 8.58 12.72
CA ASN A 53 3.03 10.02 12.94
C ASN A 53 2.10 10.91 12.11
N TYR A 54 1.34 10.34 11.16
CA TYR A 54 0.37 11.07 10.35
C TYR A 54 -1.04 10.46 10.44
N PHE A 55 -1.24 9.19 10.04
CA PHE A 55 -2.57 8.58 10.00
C PHE A 55 -3.24 8.53 11.37
N GLN A 56 -2.56 8.05 12.40
CA GLN A 56 -3.12 7.95 13.75
C GLN A 56 -3.54 9.32 14.32
N PRO A 57 -2.66 10.35 14.37
CA PRO A 57 -3.04 11.65 14.91
C PRO A 57 -4.12 12.35 14.07
N GLU A 58 -4.07 12.27 12.73
CA GLU A 58 -5.10 12.85 11.86
C GLU A 58 -6.45 12.13 12.03
N LEU A 59 -6.46 10.81 12.15
CA LEU A 59 -7.70 10.05 12.39
C LEU A 59 -8.30 10.39 13.74
N LYS A 60 -7.48 10.43 14.80
CA LYS A 60 -7.94 10.84 16.14
C LYS A 60 -8.54 12.23 16.10
N LYS A 61 -7.80 13.20 15.55
CA LYS A 61 -8.25 14.59 15.44
C LYS A 61 -9.55 14.71 14.64
N ALA A 62 -9.66 14.01 13.50
CA ALA A 62 -10.82 14.07 12.63
C ALA A 62 -12.07 13.49 13.31
N ILE A 63 -11.96 12.35 13.98
CA ILE A 63 -13.09 11.74 14.69
C ILE A 63 -13.51 12.60 15.87
N GLU A 64 -12.58 13.02 16.74
CA GLU A 64 -12.87 13.78 17.96
C GLU A 64 -13.37 15.21 17.67
N SER A 65 -13.08 15.78 16.49
CA SER A 65 -13.59 17.10 16.08
C SER A 65 -14.94 17.06 15.37
N GLN A 66 -15.33 15.93 14.79
CA GLN A 66 -16.55 15.79 13.98
C GLN A 66 -17.62 14.94 14.66
N THR A 67 -17.29 14.29 15.77
CA THR A 67 -18.20 13.41 16.52
C THR A 67 -17.97 13.56 18.03
N ASP A 68 -18.84 12.98 18.83
CA ASP A 68 -18.67 12.89 20.30
C ASP A 68 -17.79 11.70 20.72
N HIS A 69 -17.22 10.95 19.75
CA HIS A 69 -16.37 9.80 20.03
C HIS A 69 -14.94 10.20 20.35
N THR A 70 -14.25 9.38 21.16
CA THR A 70 -12.80 9.51 21.42
C THR A 70 -12.04 8.33 20.83
N VAL A 71 -10.76 8.52 20.50
CA VAL A 71 -9.94 7.48 19.90
C VAL A 71 -8.70 7.19 20.73
N LYS A 72 -8.47 5.89 20.98
CA LYS A 72 -7.27 5.37 21.63
C LYS A 72 -6.59 4.33 20.76
N PHE A 73 -5.28 4.46 20.56
CA PHE A 73 -4.51 3.47 19.83
C PHE A 73 -3.74 2.53 20.76
N ILE A 74 -3.70 1.26 20.38
CA ILE A 74 -2.77 0.25 20.89
C ILE A 74 -1.82 -0.08 19.74
N GLU A 75 -0.57 0.37 19.87
CA GLU A 75 0.41 0.29 18.79
C GLU A 75 1.14 -1.05 18.75
N GLY A 76 1.30 -1.61 17.54
CA GLY A 76 1.98 -2.87 17.28
C GLY A 76 2.95 -2.77 16.10
N TYR A 77 4.03 -1.99 16.25
CA TYR A 77 5.07 -1.85 15.24
C TYR A 77 6.30 -2.72 15.55
N SER A 78 7.21 -2.85 14.56
CA SER A 78 8.48 -3.58 14.70
C SER A 78 8.31 -5.05 15.09
N GLY A 79 7.22 -5.66 14.67
CA GLY A 79 6.94 -7.05 14.96
C GLY A 79 6.51 -7.36 16.40
N SER A 80 6.11 -6.34 17.17
CA SER A 80 5.69 -6.50 18.57
C SER A 80 4.34 -7.20 18.74
N ILE A 81 3.43 -7.07 17.77
CA ILE A 81 2.14 -7.79 17.73
C ILE A 81 2.15 -8.82 16.60
N THR A 82 2.50 -8.41 15.37
CA THR A 82 2.58 -9.29 14.20
C THR A 82 3.93 -9.13 13.51
N LYS A 83 4.55 -10.22 13.07
CA LYS A 83 5.78 -10.15 12.26
C LYS A 83 5.47 -9.70 10.84
N VAL A 84 6.52 -9.38 10.05
CA VAL A 84 6.38 -8.87 8.67
C VAL A 84 5.55 -9.80 7.79
N PHE A 85 5.79 -11.11 7.87
CA PHE A 85 5.08 -12.11 7.08
C PHE A 85 3.71 -12.52 7.65
N ASP A 86 3.37 -12.08 8.87
CA ASP A 86 2.14 -12.49 9.58
C ASP A 86 1.12 -11.34 9.70
N THR A 87 1.47 -10.14 9.18
CA THR A 87 0.63 -8.95 9.39
C THR A 87 -0.72 -9.07 8.68
N PHE A 88 -0.74 -9.64 7.47
CA PHE A 88 -1.99 -9.84 6.72
C PHE A 88 -2.95 -10.78 7.46
N GLU A 89 -2.47 -11.92 7.93
CA GLU A 89 -3.25 -12.86 8.75
C GLU A 89 -3.61 -12.26 10.11
N GLY A 90 -2.75 -11.44 10.68
CA GLY A 90 -3.02 -10.71 11.91
C GLY A 90 -4.23 -9.79 11.80
N ILE A 91 -4.39 -9.10 10.67
CA ILE A 91 -5.58 -8.30 10.37
C ILE A 91 -6.78 -9.23 10.11
N GLN A 92 -6.63 -10.25 9.26
CA GLN A 92 -7.68 -11.22 8.95
C GLN A 92 -8.31 -11.82 10.20
N ASN A 93 -7.49 -12.21 11.16
CA ASN A 93 -7.90 -12.86 12.41
C ASN A 93 -8.32 -11.87 13.51
N GLY A 94 -8.14 -10.56 13.29
CA GLY A 94 -8.48 -9.52 14.27
C GLY A 94 -7.49 -9.41 15.42
N VAL A 95 -6.25 -9.84 15.25
CA VAL A 95 -5.13 -9.54 16.16
C VAL A 95 -4.78 -8.05 16.08
N LEU A 96 -4.77 -7.51 14.85
CA LEU A 96 -4.80 -6.08 14.57
C LEU A 96 -6.18 -5.68 14.04
N ASP A 97 -6.68 -4.52 14.45
CA ASP A 97 -7.88 -3.90 13.88
C ASP A 97 -7.54 -3.19 12.57
N ILE A 98 -6.39 -2.50 12.53
CA ILE A 98 -5.82 -1.86 11.34
C ILE A 98 -4.35 -2.26 11.20
N GLY A 99 -3.93 -2.62 10.00
CA GLY A 99 -2.54 -2.98 9.76
C GLY A 99 -2.01 -2.58 8.39
N GLY A 100 -0.72 -2.24 8.34
CA GLY A 100 0.02 -1.98 7.12
C GLY A 100 0.90 -3.17 6.74
N PHE A 101 0.79 -3.67 5.51
CA PHE A 101 1.51 -4.85 5.00
C PHE A 101 1.85 -4.72 3.52
N CYS A 102 2.78 -5.58 3.04
CA CYS A 102 3.18 -5.65 1.63
C CYS A 102 2.45 -6.79 0.90
N PHE A 103 1.91 -6.51 -0.29
CA PHE A 103 1.42 -7.55 -1.21
C PHE A 103 2.53 -8.51 -1.65
N CYS A 104 3.78 -8.09 -1.58
CA CYS A 104 4.95 -8.87 -1.94
C CYS A 104 5.06 -10.20 -1.16
N PHE A 105 4.54 -10.24 0.06
CA PHE A 105 4.53 -11.44 0.90
C PHE A 105 3.25 -12.27 0.72
N GLU A 106 2.27 -11.74 -0.01
CA GLU A 106 0.96 -12.36 -0.24
C GLU A 106 0.70 -12.69 -1.71
N ALA A 107 1.75 -12.96 -2.50
CA ALA A 107 1.67 -13.15 -3.94
C ALA A 107 0.65 -14.23 -4.38
N SER A 108 0.46 -15.28 -3.57
CA SER A 108 -0.52 -16.34 -3.87
C SER A 108 -1.98 -15.93 -3.61
N LYS A 109 -2.21 -15.05 -2.62
CA LYS A 109 -3.55 -14.57 -2.24
C LYS A 109 -3.94 -13.31 -2.99
N LEU A 110 -2.95 -12.46 -3.29
CA LEU A 110 -3.13 -11.10 -3.83
C LEU A 110 -2.32 -10.87 -5.12
N PRO A 111 -2.34 -11.80 -6.11
CA PRO A 111 -1.42 -11.75 -7.26
C PRO A 111 -1.61 -10.50 -8.11
N MET A 112 -2.85 -9.96 -8.21
CA MET A 112 -3.14 -8.77 -9.02
C MET A 112 -2.80 -7.44 -8.34
N HIS A 113 -2.56 -7.42 -7.01
CA HIS A 113 -2.31 -6.16 -6.30
C HIS A 113 -0.90 -5.61 -6.51
N ALA A 114 0.03 -6.44 -7.01
CA ALA A 114 1.38 -6.06 -7.36
C ALA A 114 1.53 -5.74 -8.87
N PHE A 115 0.49 -5.25 -9.54
CA PHE A 115 0.47 -5.05 -10.99
C PHE A 115 1.57 -4.11 -11.50
N GLN A 116 2.01 -3.11 -10.74
CA GLN A 116 3.12 -2.24 -11.14
C GLN A 116 4.48 -2.97 -11.18
N ILE A 117 4.67 -4.03 -10.38
CA ILE A 117 5.90 -4.85 -10.46
C ILE A 117 6.02 -5.56 -11.80
N MET A 118 4.88 -5.94 -12.39
CA MET A 118 4.83 -6.63 -13.68
C MET A 118 5.24 -5.73 -14.85
N LEU A 119 5.32 -4.42 -14.61
CA LEU A 119 5.70 -3.39 -15.58
C LEU A 119 6.98 -2.68 -15.09
N PRO A 120 8.15 -3.36 -15.05
CA PRO A 120 9.39 -2.75 -14.60
C PRO A 120 9.79 -1.55 -15.46
N PHE A 121 10.71 -0.74 -14.94
CA PHE A 121 11.12 0.53 -15.55
C PHE A 121 9.97 1.55 -15.65
N GLY A 122 8.98 1.49 -14.75
CA GLY A 122 7.96 2.50 -14.59
C GLY A 122 8.50 3.80 -14.01
N THR A 123 7.60 4.74 -13.73
CA THR A 123 8.00 6.04 -13.16
C THR A 123 8.78 5.89 -11.86
N MET A 124 9.84 6.68 -11.70
CA MET A 124 10.59 6.80 -10.45
C MET A 124 9.96 7.80 -9.48
N ASP A 125 8.89 8.49 -9.90
CA ASP A 125 8.15 9.45 -9.06
C ASP A 125 7.09 8.73 -8.21
N PRO A 126 7.23 8.69 -6.88
CA PRO A 126 6.27 8.02 -6.00
C PRO A 126 4.87 8.63 -6.01
N GLU A 127 4.73 9.94 -6.26
CA GLU A 127 3.42 10.60 -6.36
C GLU A 127 2.68 10.14 -7.63
N GLN A 128 3.39 10.04 -8.76
CA GLN A 128 2.83 9.47 -9.99
C GLN A 128 2.43 7.99 -9.78
N SER A 129 3.30 7.19 -9.14
CA SER A 129 3.03 5.78 -8.86
C SER A 129 1.74 5.60 -8.04
N VAL A 130 1.57 6.37 -6.95
CA VAL A 130 0.35 6.36 -6.13
C VAL A 130 -0.88 6.82 -6.92
N THR A 131 -0.74 7.86 -7.76
CA THR A 131 -1.82 8.37 -8.61
C THR A 131 -2.29 7.30 -9.59
N ILE A 132 -1.36 6.65 -10.29
CA ILE A 132 -1.65 5.54 -11.21
C ILE A 132 -2.39 4.43 -10.45
N ALA A 133 -1.84 3.97 -9.31
CA ALA A 133 -2.47 2.91 -8.54
C ALA A 133 -3.89 3.28 -8.10
N ASN A 134 -4.11 4.48 -7.57
CA ASN A 134 -5.43 4.95 -7.16
C ASN A 134 -6.43 4.95 -8.33
N ASN A 135 -6.00 5.34 -9.53
CA ASN A 135 -6.84 5.32 -10.72
C ASN A 135 -7.18 3.90 -11.17
N ILE A 136 -6.21 2.97 -11.09
CA ILE A 136 -6.46 1.54 -11.40
C ILE A 136 -7.49 0.94 -10.44
N TYR A 137 -7.38 1.17 -9.13
CA TYR A 137 -8.36 0.67 -8.18
C TYR A 137 -9.77 1.26 -8.38
N LYS A 138 -9.87 2.52 -8.82
CA LYS A 138 -11.16 3.14 -9.21
C LYS A 138 -11.75 2.48 -10.47
N GLN A 139 -10.92 2.13 -11.46
CA GLN A 139 -11.36 1.46 -12.69
C GLN A 139 -11.69 -0.01 -12.48
N PHE A 140 -11.01 -0.69 -11.54
CA PHE A 140 -11.18 -2.11 -11.25
C PHE A 140 -11.56 -2.38 -9.78
N PRO A 141 -12.82 -2.10 -9.37
CA PRO A 141 -13.27 -2.32 -7.98
C PRO A 141 -13.20 -3.78 -7.52
N SER A 142 -13.02 -4.73 -8.45
CA SER A 142 -12.79 -6.15 -8.15
C SER A 142 -11.49 -6.37 -7.36
N LEU A 143 -10.50 -5.50 -7.51
CA LEU A 143 -9.27 -5.55 -6.72
C LEU A 143 -9.58 -5.40 -5.23
N GLU A 144 -10.32 -4.37 -4.84
CA GLU A 144 -10.70 -4.16 -3.43
C GLU A 144 -11.57 -5.30 -2.89
N LYS A 145 -12.47 -5.86 -3.71
CA LYS A 145 -13.33 -6.99 -3.32
C LYS A 145 -12.54 -8.26 -2.97
N THR A 146 -11.32 -8.40 -3.45
CA THR A 146 -10.45 -9.55 -3.12
C THR A 146 -10.23 -9.66 -1.62
N PHE A 147 -10.09 -8.53 -0.90
CA PHE A 147 -9.84 -8.51 0.53
C PHE A 147 -11.01 -9.01 1.38
N GLN A 148 -12.24 -8.98 0.85
CA GLN A 148 -13.42 -9.49 1.55
C GLN A 148 -13.29 -10.99 1.86
N LYS A 149 -12.64 -11.77 0.98
CA LYS A 149 -12.36 -13.20 1.19
C LYS A 149 -11.48 -13.44 2.44
N TYR A 150 -10.74 -12.42 2.85
CA TYR A 150 -9.80 -12.44 3.98
C TYR A 150 -10.29 -11.61 5.17
N ASN A 151 -11.60 -11.35 5.25
CA ASN A 151 -12.19 -10.58 6.35
C ASN A 151 -11.55 -9.19 6.54
N GLN A 152 -11.20 -8.53 5.42
CA GLN A 152 -10.53 -7.22 5.41
C GLN A 152 -11.19 -6.26 4.43
N THR A 153 -11.10 -4.97 4.73
CA THR A 153 -11.41 -3.85 3.83
C THR A 153 -10.14 -3.00 3.67
N MET A 154 -9.80 -2.64 2.44
CA MET A 154 -8.69 -1.74 2.18
C MET A 154 -9.09 -0.30 2.53
N LEU A 155 -8.27 0.36 3.34
CA LEU A 155 -8.41 1.78 3.65
C LEU A 155 -7.56 2.63 2.71
N ALA A 156 -6.30 2.22 2.47
CA ALA A 156 -5.37 2.98 1.66
C ALA A 156 -4.40 2.08 0.89
N ARG A 157 -4.02 2.56 -0.28
CA ARG A 157 -2.87 2.07 -1.05
C ARG A 157 -1.64 2.85 -0.63
N ILE A 158 -0.50 2.19 -0.56
CA ILE A 158 0.72 2.76 -0.01
C ILE A 158 1.83 2.66 -1.05
N GLY A 159 2.39 3.81 -1.43
CA GLY A 159 3.52 3.90 -2.34
C GLY A 159 4.85 3.74 -1.63
N ASP A 160 5.82 3.14 -2.33
CA ASP A 160 7.22 3.09 -1.95
C ASP A 160 8.07 4.01 -2.82
N GLY A 161 9.32 4.22 -2.43
CA GLY A 161 10.31 4.92 -3.24
C GLY A 161 10.75 4.14 -4.48
N GLY A 162 11.50 4.78 -5.36
CA GLY A 162 12.03 4.15 -6.58
C GLY A 162 13.10 3.10 -6.29
N TYR A 163 13.00 1.95 -6.94
CA TYR A 163 13.87 0.79 -6.73
C TYR A 163 15.10 0.82 -7.61
N ASN A 164 16.22 0.49 -6.99
CA ASN A 164 17.54 0.38 -7.62
C ASN A 164 18.28 -0.85 -7.05
N LEU A 165 19.59 -0.98 -7.30
CA LEU A 165 20.39 -2.12 -6.85
C LEU A 165 21.58 -1.67 -6.01
N GLY A 166 21.60 -2.10 -4.73
CA GLY A 166 22.78 -2.01 -3.89
C GLY A 166 23.56 -3.31 -3.89
N THR A 167 24.92 -3.26 -3.86
CA THR A 167 25.80 -4.43 -3.93
C THR A 167 27.04 -4.24 -3.06
N ASN A 168 27.73 -5.36 -2.74
CA ASN A 168 29.05 -5.35 -2.11
C ASN A 168 30.20 -5.48 -3.14
N PHE A 169 29.89 -5.40 -4.42
CA PHE A 169 30.84 -5.42 -5.54
C PHE A 169 30.47 -4.35 -6.56
N ALA A 170 31.48 -3.86 -7.28
CA ALA A 170 31.28 -2.94 -8.39
C ALA A 170 30.83 -3.70 -9.64
N TRP A 171 29.92 -3.10 -10.42
CA TRP A 171 29.45 -3.64 -11.70
C TRP A 171 29.05 -2.53 -12.68
N LYS A 172 29.05 -2.82 -13.97
CA LYS A 172 28.72 -1.84 -15.02
C LYS A 172 27.88 -2.43 -16.15
N GLU A 173 27.94 -3.74 -16.34
CA GLU A 173 27.24 -4.46 -17.40
C GLU A 173 26.40 -5.59 -16.82
N LEU A 174 25.36 -6.03 -17.54
CA LEU A 174 24.50 -7.12 -17.09
C LEU A 174 25.23 -8.43 -16.86
N SER A 175 26.31 -8.67 -17.64
CA SER A 175 27.16 -9.84 -17.48
C SER A 175 27.86 -9.92 -16.13
N ASP A 176 28.14 -8.79 -15.47
CA ASP A 176 28.81 -8.73 -14.18
C ASP A 176 27.89 -9.28 -13.04
N LEU A 177 26.59 -9.32 -13.29
CA LEU A 177 25.58 -9.83 -12.35
C LEU A 177 25.42 -11.36 -12.43
N LYS A 178 26.02 -12.03 -13.41
CA LYS A 178 25.91 -13.48 -13.57
C LYS A 178 26.50 -14.22 -12.38
N GLY A 179 25.72 -15.12 -11.79
CA GLY A 179 26.11 -15.91 -10.62
C GLY A 179 26.05 -15.16 -9.30
N ARG A 180 25.71 -13.86 -9.29
CA ARG A 180 25.59 -13.05 -8.07
C ARG A 180 24.30 -13.38 -7.31
N LYS A 181 24.40 -13.42 -5.99
CA LYS A 181 23.28 -13.67 -5.08
C LYS A 181 22.62 -12.37 -4.70
N ILE A 182 21.44 -12.10 -5.24
CA ILE A 182 20.75 -10.83 -5.07
C ILE A 182 19.46 -11.01 -4.25
N LEU A 183 19.33 -10.22 -3.19
CA LEU A 183 18.14 -10.16 -2.34
C LEU A 183 17.00 -9.37 -2.98
N GLY A 184 15.78 -9.84 -2.72
CA GLY A 184 14.56 -9.16 -3.10
C GLY A 184 13.38 -9.62 -2.26
N ALA A 185 12.24 -8.97 -2.46
CA ALA A 185 10.97 -9.31 -1.81
C ALA A 185 10.16 -10.34 -2.63
N GLY A 186 10.82 -11.25 -3.33
CA GLY A 186 10.21 -12.28 -4.17
C GLY A 186 9.87 -11.75 -5.57
N LEU A 187 8.73 -11.08 -5.72
CA LEU A 187 8.23 -10.66 -7.04
C LEU A 187 9.17 -9.73 -7.81
N ASN A 188 9.87 -8.82 -7.15
CA ASN A 188 10.81 -7.90 -7.83
C ASN A 188 12.09 -8.58 -8.32
N LEU A 189 12.40 -9.79 -7.86
CA LEU A 189 13.50 -10.59 -8.40
C LEU A 189 13.28 -11.02 -9.86
N ASN A 190 12.02 -11.10 -10.31
CA ASN A 190 11.69 -11.36 -11.70
C ASN A 190 12.30 -10.33 -12.68
N TRP A 191 12.56 -9.10 -12.23
CA TRP A 191 13.24 -8.09 -13.06
C TRP A 191 14.65 -8.49 -13.50
N MET A 192 15.27 -9.40 -12.76
CA MET A 192 16.59 -9.97 -13.10
C MET A 192 16.46 -11.37 -13.69
N GLU A 193 15.65 -12.23 -13.08
CA GLU A 193 15.50 -13.63 -13.52
C GLU A 193 14.93 -13.70 -14.95
N LYS A 194 13.85 -12.97 -15.22
CA LYS A 194 13.17 -12.97 -16.51
C LYS A 194 13.98 -12.27 -17.62
N ALA A 195 14.90 -11.37 -17.24
CA ALA A 195 15.88 -10.80 -18.18
C ALA A 195 17.00 -11.78 -18.56
N ASN A 196 17.02 -12.99 -17.98
CA ASN A 196 18.04 -14.02 -18.21
C ASN A 196 19.48 -13.51 -18.00
N ILE A 197 19.67 -12.74 -16.92
CA ILE A 197 20.98 -12.18 -16.53
C ILE A 197 21.82 -13.23 -15.80
N GLY A 198 21.19 -14.29 -15.29
CA GLY A 198 21.86 -15.39 -14.59
C GLY A 198 22.22 -15.10 -13.14
N ILE A 199 21.45 -14.23 -12.46
CA ILE A 199 21.56 -14.02 -11.01
C ILE A 199 21.07 -15.27 -10.25
N ILE A 200 21.47 -15.36 -8.98
CA ILE A 200 20.92 -16.31 -8.01
C ILE A 200 19.99 -15.55 -7.07
N PRO A 201 18.65 -15.73 -7.16
CA PRO A 201 17.70 -14.98 -6.35
C PRO A 201 17.72 -15.45 -4.90
N VAL A 202 17.63 -14.50 -3.98
CA VAL A 202 17.52 -14.76 -2.54
C VAL A 202 16.33 -13.97 -2.01
N THR A 203 15.26 -14.66 -1.60
CA THR A 203 14.09 -14.02 -1.00
C THR A 203 14.23 -13.94 0.51
N ASP A 204 14.05 -12.75 1.08
CA ASP A 204 13.99 -12.54 2.53
C ASP A 204 13.27 -11.23 2.89
N GLY A 205 12.82 -11.14 4.16
CA GLY A 205 12.36 -9.90 4.76
C GLY A 205 13.54 -8.95 5.04
N LEU A 206 13.34 -7.68 4.77
CA LEU A 206 14.36 -6.63 4.86
C LEU A 206 15.18 -6.60 6.18
N PRO A 207 14.62 -6.89 7.37
CA PRO A 207 15.42 -6.93 8.60
C PRO A 207 16.56 -7.96 8.60
N GLY A 208 16.47 -9.02 7.79
CA GLY A 208 17.51 -10.05 7.67
C GLY A 208 18.65 -9.73 6.71
N TRP A 209 18.50 -8.71 5.86
CA TRP A 209 19.41 -8.46 4.74
C TRP A 209 20.84 -8.11 5.17
N TYR A 210 20.98 -7.26 6.20
CA TYR A 210 22.31 -6.88 6.70
C TYR A 210 23.18 -8.08 7.02
N GLN A 211 22.65 -9.04 7.76
CA GLN A 211 23.40 -10.25 8.15
C GLN A 211 23.69 -11.15 6.95
N LYS A 212 22.75 -11.28 6.01
CA LYS A 212 22.98 -12.09 4.80
C LYS A 212 24.07 -11.53 3.91
N ILE A 213 24.12 -10.20 3.72
CA ILE A 213 25.20 -9.57 2.93
C ILE A 213 26.52 -9.66 3.70
N LYS A 214 26.52 -9.36 5.00
CA LYS A 214 27.72 -9.43 5.85
C LYS A 214 28.37 -10.81 5.86
N THR A 215 27.58 -11.88 5.84
CA THR A 215 28.05 -13.27 5.89
C THR A 215 28.30 -13.89 4.50
N GLY A 216 28.07 -13.15 3.40
CA GLY A 216 28.23 -13.66 2.03
C GLY A 216 27.12 -14.61 1.57
N LEU A 217 26.03 -14.73 2.33
CA LEU A 217 24.83 -15.45 1.87
C LEU A 217 24.11 -14.72 0.74
N ALA A 218 24.32 -13.39 0.66
CA ALA A 218 23.92 -12.55 -0.48
C ALA A 218 25.03 -11.53 -0.78
N GLU A 219 25.00 -10.93 -1.97
CA GLU A 219 26.00 -9.99 -2.44
C GLU A 219 25.40 -8.62 -2.78
N GLY A 220 24.08 -8.51 -2.73
CA GLY A 220 23.34 -7.27 -2.97
C GLY A 220 21.84 -7.45 -2.83
N GLY A 221 21.10 -6.39 -3.15
CA GLY A 221 19.64 -6.42 -3.09
C GLY A 221 18.97 -5.27 -3.84
N ILE A 222 17.78 -5.56 -4.38
CA ILE A 222 16.93 -4.57 -5.06
C ILE A 222 16.21 -3.75 -4.00
N MET A 223 16.57 -2.48 -3.84
CA MET A 223 16.05 -1.64 -2.76
C MET A 223 16.06 -0.15 -3.10
N PHE A 224 15.22 0.60 -2.42
CA PHE A 224 15.20 2.06 -2.48
C PHE A 224 16.29 2.69 -1.58
N PRO A 225 16.70 3.95 -1.81
CA PRO A 225 17.88 4.56 -1.18
C PRO A 225 17.83 4.59 0.35
N SER A 226 16.68 4.96 0.96
CA SER A 226 16.55 5.07 2.41
C SER A 226 16.84 3.76 3.14
N ALA A 227 16.38 2.64 2.59
CA ALA A 227 16.60 1.33 3.18
C ALA A 227 18.04 0.86 3.01
N TRP A 228 18.68 1.12 1.85
CA TRP A 228 20.09 0.80 1.66
C TRP A 228 21.00 1.65 2.56
N GLY A 229 20.66 2.92 2.72
CA GLY A 229 21.42 3.89 3.52
C GLY A 229 21.03 3.91 5.00
N PRO A 230 20.39 5.00 5.48
CA PRO A 230 20.31 5.28 6.91
C PRO A 230 19.37 4.34 7.70
N VAL A 231 18.37 3.74 7.06
CA VAL A 231 17.31 2.99 7.79
C VAL A 231 17.79 1.61 8.22
N PHE A 232 18.32 0.80 7.29
CA PHE A 232 18.80 -0.57 7.57
C PHE A 232 20.31 -0.72 7.49
N LYS A 233 21.03 0.38 7.22
CA LYS A 233 22.48 0.45 7.21
C LYS A 233 23.16 -0.57 6.28
N LEU A 234 22.48 -0.96 5.21
CA LEU A 234 23.02 -1.94 4.25
C LEU A 234 24.28 -1.42 3.56
N HIS A 235 24.48 -0.11 3.50
CA HIS A 235 25.68 0.55 3.00
C HIS A 235 26.96 0.14 3.76
N GLU A 236 26.86 -0.29 5.04
CA GLU A 236 28.02 -0.74 5.83
C GLU A 236 28.54 -2.12 5.35
N VAL A 237 27.71 -2.88 4.63
CA VAL A 237 28.03 -4.22 4.12
C VAL A 237 27.90 -4.31 2.60
N GLY A 238 27.51 -3.20 1.94
CA GLY A 238 27.36 -3.09 0.48
C GLY A 238 27.67 -1.66 0.02
N GLU A 239 28.92 -1.41 -0.37
CA GLU A 239 29.49 -0.09 -0.62
C GLU A 239 29.17 0.49 -2.01
N PHE A 240 28.35 -0.21 -2.80
CA PHE A 240 27.96 0.22 -4.15
C PHE A 240 26.46 0.33 -4.26
N TYR A 241 25.98 1.40 -4.92
CA TYR A 241 24.58 1.59 -5.22
C TYR A 241 24.42 2.10 -6.64
N THR A 242 23.73 1.34 -7.49
CA THR A 242 23.56 1.68 -8.91
C THR A 242 22.12 2.09 -9.18
N THR A 243 21.92 3.30 -9.72
CA THR A 243 20.61 3.81 -10.12
C THR A 243 20.19 3.15 -11.43
N ILE A 244 19.26 2.21 -11.35
CA ILE A 244 18.71 1.48 -12.50
C ILE A 244 17.40 2.11 -12.94
N GLY A 245 16.58 2.54 -11.99
CA GLY A 245 15.27 3.09 -12.26
C GLY A 245 14.25 2.01 -12.63
N PHE A 246 14.11 0.98 -11.79
CA PHE A 246 13.07 -0.05 -11.99
C PHE A 246 11.64 0.49 -11.81
N GLY A 247 11.49 1.60 -11.14
CA GLY A 247 10.22 2.27 -10.85
C GLY A 247 9.94 2.41 -9.36
N SER A 248 9.09 3.36 -9.04
CA SER A 248 8.38 3.45 -7.77
C SER A 248 7.13 2.58 -7.84
N ILE A 249 6.79 1.91 -6.76
CA ILE A 249 5.74 0.89 -6.75
C ILE A 249 4.76 1.17 -5.61
N THR A 250 3.48 1.00 -5.89
CA THR A 250 2.42 1.02 -4.88
C THR A 250 1.99 -0.42 -4.61
N TRP A 251 2.68 -1.10 -3.71
CA TRP A 251 2.47 -2.51 -3.41
C TRP A 251 2.28 -2.84 -1.92
N HIS A 252 1.99 -1.83 -1.12
CA HIS A 252 1.54 -1.97 0.25
C HIS A 252 0.10 -1.51 0.40
N ALA A 253 -0.58 -1.99 1.43
CA ALA A 253 -1.90 -1.52 1.83
C ALA A 253 -1.97 -1.24 3.31
N LEU A 254 -2.88 -0.34 3.67
CA LEU A 254 -3.45 -0.19 5.00
C LEU A 254 -4.84 -0.79 4.97
N ASN A 255 -5.04 -1.91 5.67
CA ASN A 255 -6.31 -2.60 5.74
C ASN A 255 -6.90 -2.55 7.15
N VAL A 256 -8.24 -2.64 7.20
CA VAL A 256 -9.01 -2.80 8.44
C VAL A 256 -9.67 -4.17 8.47
N ASN A 257 -9.71 -4.80 9.65
CA ASN A 257 -10.47 -6.03 9.88
C ASN A 257 -11.98 -5.77 9.76
N ASN A 258 -12.73 -6.57 8.99
CA ASN A 258 -14.16 -6.33 8.75
C ASN A 258 -15.00 -6.40 10.02
N ARG A 259 -14.71 -7.30 10.97
CA ARG A 259 -15.46 -7.36 12.24
C ARG A 259 -15.27 -6.11 13.08
N PHE A 260 -14.08 -5.48 13.03
CA PHE A 260 -13.84 -4.20 13.68
C PHE A 260 -14.58 -3.09 12.91
N TRP A 261 -14.44 -3.04 11.57
CA TRP A 261 -15.10 -2.10 10.69
C TRP A 261 -16.61 -2.06 10.89
N ASP A 262 -17.26 -3.23 10.98
CA ASP A 262 -18.71 -3.35 11.11
C ASP A 262 -19.23 -2.81 12.45
N ARG A 263 -18.40 -2.87 13.51
CA ARG A 263 -18.76 -2.34 14.84
C ARG A 263 -18.51 -0.84 15.01
N LEU A 264 -17.82 -0.20 14.05
CA LEU A 264 -17.63 1.25 14.09
C LEU A 264 -18.96 1.98 13.95
N PRO A 265 -19.14 3.12 14.67
CA PRO A 265 -20.23 4.02 14.40
C PRO A 265 -20.28 4.41 12.92
N PRO A 266 -21.47 4.45 12.30
CA PRO A 266 -21.58 4.71 10.86
C PRO A 266 -20.90 6.00 10.39
N GLU A 267 -20.94 7.06 11.21
CA GLU A 267 -20.34 8.37 10.95
C GLU A 267 -18.81 8.34 10.97
N VAL A 268 -18.20 7.40 11.69
CA VAL A 268 -16.72 7.25 11.76
C VAL A 268 -16.13 6.67 10.48
N LYS A 269 -16.90 5.82 9.79
CA LYS A 269 -16.41 5.14 8.57
C LYS A 269 -15.99 6.10 7.45
N PRO A 270 -16.81 7.08 7.03
CA PRO A 270 -16.41 8.04 6.02
C PRO A 270 -15.22 8.91 6.46
N ILE A 271 -15.16 9.30 7.75
CA ILE A 271 -14.02 10.04 8.29
C ILE A 271 -12.72 9.24 8.18
N MET A 272 -12.76 7.94 8.54
CA MET A 272 -11.60 7.06 8.44
C MET A 272 -11.15 6.88 6.99
N MET A 273 -12.07 6.72 6.04
CA MET A 273 -11.75 6.61 4.62
C MET A 273 -11.10 7.88 4.07
N GLU A 274 -11.61 9.06 4.43
CA GLU A 274 -11.03 10.35 4.02
C GLU A 274 -9.60 10.52 4.54
N VAL A 275 -9.35 10.22 5.82
CA VAL A 275 -8.01 10.28 6.41
C VAL A 275 -7.08 9.27 5.74
N ALA A 276 -7.58 8.08 5.41
CA ALA A 276 -6.82 7.04 4.75
C ALA A 276 -6.44 7.43 3.30
N GLU A 277 -7.33 8.12 2.58
CA GLU A 277 -7.02 8.64 1.25
C GLU A 277 -5.91 9.70 1.31
N ARG A 278 -5.99 10.64 2.27
CA ARG A 278 -4.90 11.61 2.49
C ARG A 278 -3.60 10.91 2.87
N TYR A 279 -3.64 9.90 3.72
CA TYR A 279 -2.46 9.10 4.06
C TYR A 279 -1.86 8.41 2.83
N SER A 280 -2.67 7.83 1.95
CA SER A 280 -2.20 7.24 0.67
C SER A 280 -1.38 8.24 -0.15
N VAL A 281 -1.91 9.45 -0.36
CA VAL A 281 -1.21 10.53 -1.08
C VAL A 281 0.09 10.92 -0.38
N GLN A 282 0.05 11.06 0.95
CA GLN A 282 1.24 11.44 1.73
C GLN A 282 2.38 10.41 1.63
N THR A 283 2.08 9.13 1.43
CA THR A 283 3.14 8.13 1.21
C THR A 283 3.94 8.42 -0.06
N GLY A 284 3.29 8.86 -1.14
CA GLY A 284 3.96 9.31 -2.36
C GLY A 284 4.82 10.54 -2.13
N VAL A 285 4.23 11.59 -1.52
CA VAL A 285 4.93 12.87 -1.24
C VAL A 285 6.18 12.66 -0.39
N PHE A 286 6.06 11.93 0.72
CA PHE A 286 7.20 11.70 1.62
C PHE A 286 8.29 10.81 1.00
N ASN A 287 7.92 9.80 0.20
CA ASN A 287 8.90 9.00 -0.51
C ASN A 287 9.64 9.82 -1.58
N LYS A 288 8.97 10.74 -2.27
CA LYS A 288 9.60 11.63 -3.25
C LYS A 288 10.61 12.56 -2.59
N ILE A 289 10.20 13.28 -1.54
CA ILE A 289 11.09 14.18 -0.78
C ILE A 289 12.26 13.39 -0.18
N GLY A 290 11.97 12.20 0.36
CA GLY A 290 12.98 11.34 0.97
C GLY A 290 13.98 10.80 -0.04
N TYR A 291 13.56 10.45 -1.26
CA TYR A 291 14.41 9.85 -2.27
C TYR A 291 15.66 10.68 -2.56
N GLU A 292 15.50 11.97 -2.87
CA GLU A 292 16.62 12.86 -3.20
C GLU A 292 17.58 13.04 -2.03
N LYS A 293 17.03 13.24 -0.82
CA LYS A 293 17.81 13.37 0.41
C LYS A 293 18.62 12.10 0.70
N ASP A 294 18.01 10.94 0.53
CA ASP A 294 18.68 9.66 0.80
C ASP A 294 19.70 9.33 -0.29
N MET A 295 19.46 9.70 -1.55
CA MET A 295 20.44 9.61 -2.64
C MET A 295 21.65 10.54 -2.39
N GLU A 296 21.41 11.78 -1.94
CA GLU A 296 22.49 12.69 -1.55
C GLU A 296 23.31 12.10 -0.40
N TRP A 297 22.64 11.50 0.58
CA TRP A 297 23.30 10.84 1.70
C TRP A 297 24.15 9.64 1.22
N LEU A 298 23.63 8.80 0.35
CA LEU A 298 24.36 7.66 -0.23
C LEU A 298 25.61 8.13 -1.00
N ARG A 299 25.50 9.16 -1.85
CA ARG A 299 26.64 9.72 -2.61
C ARG A 299 27.76 10.25 -1.72
N LYS A 300 27.46 10.66 -0.50
CA LYS A 300 28.46 11.10 0.49
C LYS A 300 29.14 9.96 1.23
N ASN A 301 28.52 8.78 1.29
CA ASN A 301 28.97 7.71 2.18
C ASN A 301 29.47 6.46 1.43
N ILE A 302 29.00 6.21 0.19
CA ILE A 302 29.38 5.05 -0.61
C ILE A 302 29.55 5.43 -2.08
N THR A 303 29.98 4.45 -2.91
CA THR A 303 30.07 4.65 -4.35
C THR A 303 28.68 4.51 -4.99
N VAL A 304 28.17 5.63 -5.52
CA VAL A 304 26.91 5.64 -6.30
C VAL A 304 27.23 5.83 -7.77
N SER A 305 26.66 4.99 -8.62
CA SER A 305 26.82 5.05 -10.08
C SER A 305 25.46 5.06 -10.77
N ASP A 306 25.38 5.76 -11.90
CA ASP A 306 24.20 5.69 -12.77
C ASP A 306 24.41 4.59 -13.80
N LEU A 307 23.39 3.73 -14.01
CA LEU A 307 23.45 2.72 -15.04
C LEU A 307 23.43 3.39 -16.42
N PRO A 308 24.37 3.06 -17.33
CA PRO A 308 24.34 3.63 -18.67
C PRO A 308 23.01 3.40 -19.37
N ALA A 309 22.49 4.41 -20.07
CA ALA A 309 21.20 4.35 -20.74
C ALA A 309 21.08 3.18 -21.72
N SER A 310 22.17 2.82 -22.42
CA SER A 310 22.23 1.67 -23.31
C SER A 310 22.06 0.32 -22.58
N VAL A 311 22.65 0.18 -21.38
CA VAL A 311 22.52 -1.02 -20.54
C VAL A 311 21.11 -1.12 -19.97
N ARG A 312 20.55 0.02 -19.52
CA ARG A 312 19.15 0.11 -19.06
C ARG A 312 18.16 -0.28 -20.18
N LEU A 313 18.40 0.21 -21.40
CA LEU A 313 17.57 -0.12 -22.56
C LEU A 313 17.69 -1.61 -22.96
N ASP A 314 18.90 -2.19 -22.92
CA ASP A 314 19.09 -3.63 -23.15
C ASP A 314 18.31 -4.46 -22.12
N TRP A 315 18.37 -4.06 -20.85
CA TRP A 315 17.61 -4.73 -19.78
C TRP A 315 16.10 -4.67 -20.03
N ALA A 316 15.57 -3.48 -20.34
CA ALA A 316 14.15 -3.29 -20.63
C ALA A 316 13.70 -4.14 -21.84
N LYS A 317 14.53 -4.21 -22.92
CA LYS A 317 14.25 -5.07 -24.08
C LYS A 317 14.20 -6.54 -23.75
N ARG A 318 15.02 -7.02 -22.81
CA ARG A 318 15.02 -8.42 -22.35
C ARG A 318 13.76 -8.77 -21.59
N LEU A 319 13.11 -7.79 -20.97
CA LEU A 319 11.87 -7.95 -20.20
C LEU A 319 10.60 -7.66 -21.01
N LYS A 320 10.70 -7.34 -22.30
CA LYS A 320 9.56 -6.87 -23.10
C LYS A 320 8.35 -7.83 -23.14
N ASP A 321 8.60 -9.14 -23.11
CA ASP A 321 7.59 -10.18 -23.27
C ASP A 321 7.07 -10.68 -21.90
N TRP A 322 7.83 -10.46 -20.82
CA TRP A 322 7.46 -10.95 -19.49
C TRP A 322 6.11 -10.43 -18.94
N PRO A 323 5.74 -9.16 -19.08
CA PRO A 323 4.43 -8.68 -18.62
C PRO A 323 3.26 -9.46 -19.23
N GLN A 324 3.33 -9.76 -20.55
CA GLN A 324 2.30 -10.55 -21.22
C GLN A 324 2.30 -12.02 -20.75
N GLU A 325 3.47 -12.64 -20.60
CA GLU A 325 3.57 -14.01 -20.06
C GLU A 325 2.89 -14.11 -18.69
N TYR A 326 3.20 -13.17 -17.80
CA TYR A 326 2.60 -13.13 -16.46
C TYR A 326 1.10 -12.83 -16.49
N ALA A 327 0.66 -11.92 -17.37
CA ALA A 327 -0.75 -11.64 -17.56
C ALA A 327 -1.53 -12.90 -17.99
N ASN A 328 -1.00 -13.67 -18.95
CA ASN A 328 -1.61 -14.93 -19.40
C ASN A 328 -1.76 -15.96 -18.27
N GLU A 329 -0.77 -16.05 -17.36
CA GLU A 329 -0.86 -16.93 -16.18
C GLU A 329 -1.98 -16.51 -15.24
N LEU A 330 -2.25 -15.23 -15.12
CA LEU A 330 -3.30 -14.70 -14.24
C LEU A 330 -4.68 -14.74 -14.90
N GLU A 331 -4.79 -14.48 -16.21
CA GLU A 331 -6.01 -14.66 -16.99
C GLU A 331 -6.49 -16.11 -16.91
N ALA A 332 -5.57 -17.08 -17.02
CA ALA A 332 -5.90 -18.51 -16.85
C ALA A 332 -6.45 -18.84 -15.45
N LYS A 333 -6.18 -18.00 -14.45
CA LYS A 333 -6.73 -18.10 -13.08
C LYS A 333 -7.99 -17.25 -12.88
N GLY A 334 -8.47 -16.58 -13.94
CA GLY A 334 -9.71 -15.77 -13.91
C GLY A 334 -9.51 -14.33 -13.42
N TYR A 335 -8.29 -13.81 -13.41
CA TYR A 335 -8.02 -12.41 -13.11
C TYR A 335 -8.00 -11.58 -14.40
N PRO A 336 -8.53 -10.35 -14.43
CA PRO A 336 -8.51 -9.48 -15.61
C PRO A 336 -7.14 -8.79 -15.78
N ALA A 337 -6.08 -9.58 -15.94
CA ALA A 337 -4.70 -9.12 -15.89
C ALA A 337 -4.33 -8.24 -17.09
N ASN A 338 -4.73 -8.65 -18.31
CA ASN A 338 -4.50 -7.88 -19.52
C ASN A 338 -5.12 -6.48 -19.42
N ALA A 339 -6.38 -6.41 -18.98
CA ALA A 339 -7.08 -5.13 -18.82
C ALA A 339 -6.42 -4.22 -17.79
N ILE A 340 -5.99 -4.77 -16.65
CA ILE A 340 -5.33 -4.00 -15.58
C ILE A 340 -3.96 -3.51 -16.02
N LEU A 341 -3.14 -4.35 -16.68
CA LEU A 341 -1.81 -3.95 -17.14
C LEU A 341 -1.90 -2.89 -18.25
N ASN A 342 -2.80 -3.06 -19.22
CA ASN A 342 -3.02 -2.04 -20.26
C ASN A 342 -3.47 -0.71 -19.63
N ALA A 343 -4.45 -0.73 -18.73
CA ALA A 343 -4.88 0.48 -18.04
C ALA A 343 -3.74 1.12 -17.23
N THR A 344 -2.83 0.31 -16.66
CA THR A 344 -1.67 0.82 -15.93
C THR A 344 -0.68 1.54 -16.84
N LEU A 345 -0.43 0.99 -18.04
CA LEU A 345 0.38 1.64 -19.06
C LEU A 345 -0.23 2.99 -19.48
N ASP A 346 -1.54 2.99 -19.76
CA ASP A 346 -2.27 4.18 -20.18
C ASP A 346 -2.31 5.27 -19.06
N GLU A 347 -2.50 4.87 -17.80
CA GLU A 347 -2.45 5.81 -16.67
C GLU A 347 -1.04 6.39 -16.46
N ALA A 348 0.02 5.61 -16.69
CA ALA A 348 1.39 6.12 -16.65
C ALA A 348 1.63 7.17 -17.77
N GLU A 349 1.15 6.92 -18.97
CA GLU A 349 1.25 7.88 -20.08
C GLU A 349 0.43 9.17 -19.81
N LYS A 350 -0.74 9.07 -19.18
CA LYS A 350 -1.55 10.24 -18.79
C LYS A 350 -0.85 11.15 -17.77
N VAL A 351 -0.02 10.59 -16.90
CA VAL A 351 0.79 11.40 -15.97
C VAL A 351 2.12 11.86 -16.60
N GLY A 352 2.29 11.69 -17.91
CA GLY A 352 3.46 12.15 -18.68
C GLY A 352 4.67 11.24 -18.61
N TYR A 353 4.51 9.96 -18.21
CA TYR A 353 5.62 9.02 -18.16
C TYR A 353 5.85 8.37 -19.54
N GLU A 354 7.12 8.34 -19.99
CA GLU A 354 7.55 7.69 -21.22
C GLU A 354 8.33 6.42 -20.88
N TRP A 355 7.84 5.27 -21.37
CA TRP A 355 8.47 3.98 -21.16
C TRP A 355 9.75 3.83 -21.99
N PRO A 356 10.87 3.30 -21.46
CA PRO A 356 12.07 3.00 -22.25
C PRO A 356 11.79 1.95 -23.35
N VAL A 357 10.90 1.01 -23.05
CA VAL A 357 10.26 0.08 -23.99
C VAL A 357 8.80 -0.06 -23.52
N ARG A 358 7.86 0.38 -24.35
CA ARG A 358 6.44 0.20 -24.02
C ARG A 358 6.09 -1.28 -24.19
N TYR A 359 5.55 -1.85 -23.15
CA TYR A 359 5.09 -3.24 -23.19
C TYR A 359 3.84 -3.38 -24.07
N VAL A 360 3.69 -4.53 -24.72
CA VAL A 360 2.52 -4.93 -25.50
C VAL A 360 1.75 -5.96 -24.71
N ILE A 361 0.49 -5.68 -24.39
CA ILE A 361 -0.42 -6.57 -23.65
C ILE A 361 -1.63 -6.81 -24.55
N GLU A 362 -1.88 -8.06 -24.93
CA GLU A 362 -2.91 -8.50 -25.90
C GLU A 362 -4.20 -8.98 -25.23
#